data_050f9994dd150a2e66cb0db51ef4313c
#
_entry.id   050f9994dd150a2e66cb0db51ef4313c
#
_cell.length_a   1.000
_cell.length_b   1.000
_cell.length_c   1.000
_cell.angle_alpha   90.00
_cell.angle_beta   90.00
_cell.angle_gamma   90.00
#
_symmetry.space_group_name_H-M   'P 1'
#
loop_
_entity.id
_entity.type
_entity.pdbx_description
1 polymer ?
#
loop_
_entity_poly.entity_id
_entity_poly.type
_entity_poly.pdbx_seq_one_letter_code
_entity_poly.pdbx_strand_id
1 'polypeptide(L)' 'MEIREVLKALREKHGLTQEEMARRALVTRQAVSRWENGETQPNTDTLLILSR' A
#
# COMPACT_ATOMS: atom_id res chain seq x y z
N MET A 1 -0.52 9.71 -12.75
CA MET A 1 -1.21 9.13 -11.58
C MET A 1 -0.23 9.05 -10.43
N GLU A 2 -0.64 9.53 -9.27
CA GLU A 2 0.24 9.50 -8.10
C GLU A 2 0.25 8.13 -7.47
N ILE A 3 1.39 7.77 -6.82
CA ILE A 3 1.57 6.46 -6.20
C ILE A 3 0.51 6.17 -5.14
N ARG A 4 0.08 7.18 -4.39
CA ARG A 4 -0.96 7.01 -3.37
C ARG A 4 -2.27 6.52 -3.97
N GLU A 5 -2.61 7.02 -5.15
CA GLU A 5 -3.83 6.62 -5.84
C GLU A 5 -3.71 5.19 -6.39
N VAL A 6 -2.54 4.86 -6.90
CA VAL A 6 -2.27 3.51 -7.40
C VAL A 6 -2.36 2.48 -6.29
N LEU A 7 -1.78 2.79 -5.13
CA LEU A 7 -1.79 1.88 -3.98
C LEU A 7 -3.20 1.65 -3.46
N LYS A 8 -3.98 2.71 -3.35
CA LYS A 8 -5.37 2.58 -2.90
C LYS A 8 -6.20 1.78 -3.90
N ALA A 9 -6.06 2.07 -5.18
CA ALA A 9 -6.78 1.36 -6.24
C ALA A 9 -6.40 -0.13 -6.26
N LEU A 10 -5.11 -0.43 -6.08
CA LEU A 10 -4.64 -1.81 -6.04
C LEU A 10 -5.25 -2.55 -4.84
N ARG A 11 -5.26 -1.91 -3.68
CA ARG A 11 -5.85 -2.50 -2.48
C ARG A 11 -7.34 -2.79 -2.69
N GLU A 12 -8.07 -1.82 -3.21
CA GLU A 12 -9.51 -1.96 -3.45
C GLU A 12 -9.80 -3.02 -4.51
N LYS A 13 -8.97 -3.09 -5.55
CA LYS A 13 -9.11 -4.10 -6.60
C LYS A 13 -9.03 -5.51 -6.04
N HIS A 14 -8.18 -5.72 -5.05
CA HIS A 14 -8.01 -7.03 -4.43
C HIS A 14 -8.95 -7.24 -3.23
N GLY A 15 -9.82 -6.28 -2.93
CA GLY A 15 -10.76 -6.40 -1.83
C GLY A 15 -10.11 -6.41 -0.46
N LEU A 16 -8.96 -5.75 -0.31
CA LEU A 16 -8.20 -5.77 0.92
C LEU A 16 -8.48 -4.54 1.79
N THR A 17 -8.47 -4.74 3.11
CA THR A 17 -8.42 -3.63 4.05
C THR A 17 -6.97 -3.12 4.13
N GLN A 18 -6.78 -1.94 4.72
CA GLN A 18 -5.43 -1.42 4.95
C GLN A 18 -4.60 -2.37 5.80
N GLU A 19 -5.23 -2.99 6.80
CA GLU A 19 -4.56 -3.95 7.66
C GLU A 19 -4.09 -5.19 6.89
N GLU A 20 -4.95 -5.71 6.02
CA GLU A 20 -4.59 -6.86 5.20
C GLU A 20 -3.45 -6.54 4.24
N MET A 21 -3.49 -5.35 3.64
CA MET A 21 -2.40 -4.91 2.78
C MET A 21 -1.09 -4.77 3.55
N ALA A 22 -1.17 -4.24 4.77
CA ALA A 22 0.01 -4.10 5.64
C ALA A 22 0.64 -5.46 5.93
N ARG A 23 -0.17 -6.48 6.18
CA ARG A 23 0.33 -7.84 6.41
C ARG A 23 1.07 -8.38 5.18
N ARG A 24 0.51 -8.14 3.99
CA ARG A 24 1.15 -8.59 2.75
C ARG A 24 2.47 -7.89 2.50
N ALA A 25 2.53 -6.59 2.83
CA ALA A 25 3.73 -5.79 2.64
C ALA A 25 4.74 -5.91 3.79
N LEU A 26 4.39 -6.64 4.85
CA LEU A 26 5.22 -6.80 6.06
C LEU A 26 5.52 -5.46 6.72
N VAL A 27 4.51 -4.61 6.78
CA VAL A 27 4.59 -3.28 7.41
C VAL A 27 3.41 -3.09 8.35
N THR A 28 3.36 -1.95 9.04
CA THR A 28 2.24 -1.63 9.92
C THR A 28 1.08 -1.03 9.09
N ARG A 29 -0.14 -1.13 9.65
CA ARG A 29 -1.29 -0.48 9.04
C ARG A 29 -1.09 1.04 8.93
N GLN A 30 -0.41 1.64 9.92
CA GLN A 30 -0.11 3.07 9.88
C GLN A 30 0.74 3.44 8.66
N ALA A 31 1.67 2.57 8.27
CA ALA A 31 2.46 2.81 7.08
C ALA A 31 1.59 2.86 5.83
N VAL A 32 0.66 1.90 5.69
CA VAL A 32 -0.26 1.88 4.56
C VAL A 32 -1.13 3.14 4.53
N SER A 33 -1.64 3.53 5.68
CA SER A 33 -2.46 4.74 5.80
C SER A 33 -1.68 5.98 5.33
N ARG A 34 -0.42 6.11 5.74
CA ARG A 34 0.42 7.24 5.33
C ARG A 34 0.68 7.24 3.83
N TRP A 35 0.90 6.05 3.25
CA TRP A 35 1.08 5.93 1.79
C TRP A 35 -0.15 6.44 1.06
N GLU A 36 -1.35 6.03 1.50
CA GLU A 36 -2.59 6.39 0.84
C GLU A 36 -2.97 7.85 1.05
N ASN A 37 -2.47 8.47 2.12
CA ASN A 37 -2.64 9.89 2.37
C ASN A 37 -1.59 10.77 1.67
N GLY A 38 -0.59 10.15 1.06
CA GLY A 38 0.47 10.87 0.38
C GLY A 38 1.55 11.42 1.31
N GLU A 39 1.57 10.98 2.56
CA GLU A 39 2.56 11.46 3.54
C GLU A 39 3.93 10.81 3.35
N THR A 40 3.92 9.52 2.99
CA THR A 40 5.14 8.77 2.72
C THR A 40 4.90 7.85 1.53
N GLN A 41 5.96 7.23 1.04
CA GLN A 41 5.87 6.26 -0.06
C GLN A 41 6.55 4.97 0.36
N PRO A 42 6.05 3.81 -0.12
CA PRO A 42 6.75 2.55 0.12
C PRO A 42 8.07 2.54 -0.65
N ASN A 43 9.05 1.80 -0.13
CA ASN A 43 10.31 1.64 -0.84
C ASN A 43 10.14 0.66 -2.02
N THR A 44 11.19 0.55 -2.83
CA THR A 44 11.14 -0.28 -4.04
C THR A 44 10.84 -1.75 -3.72
N ASP A 45 11.46 -2.29 -2.68
CA ASP A 45 11.24 -3.69 -2.29
C ASP A 45 9.77 -3.94 -1.92
N THR A 46 9.18 -3.02 -1.17
CA THR A 46 7.76 -3.10 -0.80
C THR A 46 6.87 -3.03 -2.03
N LEU A 47 7.18 -2.13 -2.96
CA LEU A 47 6.42 -2.02 -4.20
C LEU A 47 6.45 -3.32 -5.01
N LEU A 48 7.60 -3.98 -5.05
CA LEU A 48 7.73 -5.26 -5.74
C LEU A 48 6.86 -6.35 -5.09
N ILE A 49 6.82 -6.38 -3.77
CA ILE A 49 5.96 -7.32 -3.04
C ILE A 49 4.49 -7.07 -3.38
N LEU A 50 4.07 -5.83 -3.37
CA LEU A 50 2.68 -5.46 -3.63
C LEU A 50 2.27 -5.69 -5.08
N SER A 51 3.22 -5.71 -6.01
CA SER A 51 2.94 -5.88 -7.43
C SER A 51 2.83 -7.33 -7.87
N ARG A 52 3.09 -8.28 -7.00
CA ARG A 52 3.00 -9.71 -7.31
C ARG A 52 1.58 -10.20 -7.45
#